data_09ed8dbfe4df1a78529f2e39a6076f59
#
_entry.id   09ed8dbfe4df1a78529f2e39a6076f59
#
_cell.length_a   1.000
_cell.length_b   1.000
_cell.length_c   1.000
_cell.angle_alpha   90.00
_cell.angle_beta   90.00
_cell.angle_gamma   90.00
#
_symmetry.space_group_name_H-M   'P 1'
#
loop_
_entity.id
_entity.type
_entity.pdbx_description
1 polymer ?
#
loop_
_entity_poly.entity_id
_entity_poly.type
_entity_poly.pdbx_seq_one_letter_code
_entity_poly.pdbx_strand_id
1 'polypeptide(L)'
;MAFVWLLGALVLIQNVLGLERTVVTTLSEGIRYSRLVTLLILVGPAEEVIFHGVIQRSLEDVIDVWAAILIGGLLFGVAHIDPAAMGGGNLFFYAAQGGFGVIVGWIYARSNNLVIPALVHGLFVAITTALPLVFG
;
A
#
# COMPACT_ATOMS: atom_id res chain seq x y z
N MET A 1 -10.34 -13.46 1.35
CA MET A 1 -10.06 -13.90 2.74
C MET A 1 -8.58 -13.75 3.12
N ALA A 2 -7.62 -14.29 2.35
CA ALA A 2 -6.17 -14.18 2.68
C ALA A 2 -5.67 -12.74 2.90
N PHE A 3 -6.16 -11.79 2.12
CA PHE A 3 -5.79 -10.38 2.22
C PHE A 3 -6.18 -9.74 3.56
N VAL A 4 -7.38 -10.03 4.06
CA VAL A 4 -7.85 -9.53 5.37
C VAL A 4 -7.00 -10.11 6.50
N TRP A 5 -6.63 -11.38 6.42
CA TRP A 5 -5.74 -12.03 7.38
C TRP A 5 -4.33 -11.44 7.35
N LEU A 6 -3.81 -11.13 6.15
CA LEU A 6 -2.50 -10.49 6.01
C LEU A 6 -2.50 -9.10 6.65
N LEU A 7 -3.52 -8.28 6.40
CA LEU A 7 -3.67 -6.97 7.02
C LEU A 7 -3.77 -7.07 8.54
N GLY A 8 -4.62 -7.98 9.03
CA GLY A 8 -4.75 -8.24 10.47
C GLY A 8 -3.43 -8.69 11.09
N ALA A 9 -2.69 -9.56 10.42
CA ALA A 9 -1.38 -10.00 10.86
C ALA A 9 -0.35 -8.86 10.89
N LEU A 10 -0.31 -8.00 9.88
CA LEU A 10 0.59 -6.85 9.83
C LEU A 10 0.31 -5.86 10.98
N VAL A 11 -0.97 -5.53 11.21
CA VAL A 11 -1.38 -4.67 12.33
C VAL A 11 -1.04 -5.33 13.67
N LEU A 12 -1.31 -6.62 13.83
CA LEU A 12 -0.98 -7.36 15.04
C LEU A 12 0.53 -7.39 15.30
N ILE A 13 1.34 -7.70 14.28
CA ILE A 13 2.80 -7.72 14.37
C ILE A 13 3.32 -6.34 14.77
N GLN A 14 2.82 -5.28 14.16
CA GLN A 14 3.20 -3.91 14.51
C GLN A 14 2.93 -3.59 15.98
N ASN A 15 1.74 -3.95 16.49
CA ASN A 15 1.37 -3.72 17.87
C ASN A 15 2.19 -4.60 18.86
N VAL A 16 2.37 -5.88 18.55
CA VAL A 16 3.14 -6.82 19.41
C VAL A 16 4.61 -6.42 19.52
N LEU A 17 5.19 -5.92 18.43
CA LEU A 17 6.58 -5.46 18.42
C LEU A 17 6.76 -4.03 18.96
N GLY A 18 5.67 -3.35 19.36
CA GLY A 18 5.72 -1.97 19.82
C GLY A 18 6.25 -0.99 18.76
N LEU A 19 6.04 -1.30 17.49
CA LEU A 19 6.49 -0.48 16.37
C LEU A 19 5.51 0.68 16.15
N GLU A 20 5.67 1.74 16.91
CA GLU A 20 4.87 2.94 16.72
C GLU A 20 5.26 3.64 15.41
N ARG A 21 4.26 3.90 14.60
CA ARG A 21 4.38 4.75 13.42
C ARG A 21 4.14 6.20 13.85
N THR A 22 5.02 7.11 13.45
CA THR A 22 4.78 8.54 13.61
C THR A 22 3.63 8.96 12.69
N VAL A 23 2.42 8.94 13.20
CA VAL A 23 1.23 9.45 12.49
C VAL A 23 0.96 10.86 12.98
N VAL A 24 0.77 11.81 12.07
CA VAL A 24 0.31 13.15 12.42
C VAL A 24 -1.15 13.04 12.86
N THR A 25 -1.37 12.86 14.16
CA THR A 25 -2.69 12.63 14.78
C THR A 25 -3.52 13.91 14.96
N THR A 26 -2.95 15.09 14.67
CA THR A 26 -3.54 16.41 14.96
C THR A 26 -4.37 17.00 13.83
N LEU A 27 -4.69 16.24 12.79
CA LEU A 27 -5.52 16.72 11.69
C LEU A 27 -6.99 16.82 12.10
N SER A 28 -7.65 17.94 11.77
CA SER A 28 -9.10 18.07 11.96
C SER A 28 -9.86 16.97 11.19
N GLU A 29 -11.06 16.60 11.64
CA GLU A 29 -11.88 15.56 10.98
C GLU A 29 -12.10 15.86 9.48
N GLY A 30 -12.39 17.11 9.13
CA GLY A 30 -12.58 17.52 7.74
C GLY A 30 -11.36 17.24 6.87
N ILE A 31 -10.14 17.46 7.39
CA ILE A 31 -8.90 17.15 6.68
C ILE A 31 -8.70 15.63 6.55
N ARG A 32 -9.08 14.84 7.56
CA ARG A 32 -9.00 13.39 7.48
C ARG A 32 -9.92 12.83 6.39
N TYR A 33 -11.17 13.29 6.32
CA TYR A 33 -12.10 12.86 5.28
C TYR A 33 -11.66 13.28 3.87
N SER A 34 -11.23 14.53 3.70
CA SER A 34 -10.73 15.00 2.40
C SER A 34 -9.51 14.20 1.95
N ARG A 35 -8.58 13.90 2.86
CA ARG A 35 -7.42 13.05 2.59
C ARG A 35 -7.83 11.64 2.19
N LEU A 36 -8.77 11.03 2.91
CA LEU A 36 -9.27 9.70 2.58
C LEU A 36 -9.86 9.67 1.16
N VAL A 37 -10.73 10.63 0.84
CA VAL A 37 -11.34 10.74 -0.49
C VAL A 37 -10.27 10.92 -1.58
N THR A 38 -9.27 11.78 -1.34
CA THR A 38 -8.16 12.00 -2.29
C THR A 38 -7.34 10.73 -2.49
N LEU A 39 -7.03 10.00 -1.43
CA LEU A 39 -6.28 8.74 -1.51
C LEU A 39 -7.06 7.67 -2.28
N LEU A 40 -8.37 7.56 -2.02
CA LEU A 40 -9.22 6.55 -2.67
C LEU A 40 -9.46 6.83 -4.16
N ILE A 41 -9.75 8.08 -4.51
CA ILE A 41 -10.25 8.43 -5.85
C ILE A 41 -9.11 8.84 -6.79
N LEU A 42 -8.05 9.43 -6.26
CA LEU A 42 -6.99 10.00 -7.08
C LEU A 42 -5.65 9.29 -6.90
N VAL A 43 -5.13 9.25 -5.67
CA VAL A 43 -3.76 8.77 -5.42
C VAL A 43 -3.66 7.27 -5.67
N GLY A 44 -4.52 6.45 -5.05
CA GLY A 44 -4.50 5.01 -5.21
C GLY A 44 -4.59 4.58 -6.69
N PRO A 45 -5.61 5.00 -7.45
CA PRO A 45 -5.67 4.70 -8.88
C PRO A 45 -4.48 5.21 -9.69
N ALA A 46 -3.94 6.40 -9.38
CA ALA A 46 -2.76 6.93 -10.07
C ALA A 46 -1.50 6.07 -9.78
N GLU A 47 -1.32 5.63 -8.55
CA GLU A 47 -0.24 4.73 -8.17
C GLU A 47 -0.34 3.39 -8.89
N GLU A 48 -1.55 2.81 -9.00
CA GLU A 48 -1.75 1.57 -9.75
C GLU A 48 -1.38 1.71 -11.22
N VAL A 49 -1.76 2.83 -11.85
CA VAL A 49 -1.37 3.12 -13.23
C VAL A 49 0.15 3.21 -13.37
N ILE A 50 0.82 3.91 -12.46
CA ILE A 50 2.28 4.11 -12.52
C ILE A 50 3.03 2.80 -12.27
N PHE A 51 2.77 2.14 -11.13
CA PHE A 51 3.58 1.00 -10.68
C PHE A 51 3.25 -0.29 -11.42
N HIS A 52 1.97 -0.55 -11.70
CA HIS A 52 1.55 -1.79 -12.34
C HIS A 52 1.23 -1.61 -13.83
N GLY A 53 0.54 -0.53 -14.19
CA GLY A 53 0.19 -0.25 -15.58
C GLY A 53 1.38 0.15 -16.45
N VAL A 54 2.35 0.89 -15.91
CA VAL A 54 3.52 1.37 -16.65
C VAL A 54 4.78 0.58 -16.28
N ILE A 55 5.23 0.65 -15.02
CA ILE A 55 6.52 0.09 -14.62
C ILE A 55 6.51 -1.45 -14.74
N GLN A 56 5.61 -2.12 -14.03
CA GLN A 56 5.54 -3.59 -14.08
C GLN A 56 5.30 -4.09 -15.50
N ARG A 57 4.35 -3.49 -16.22
CA ARG A 57 4.04 -3.88 -17.59
C ARG A 57 5.25 -3.75 -18.52
N SER A 58 6.01 -2.65 -18.42
CA SER A 58 7.22 -2.48 -19.23
C SER A 58 8.32 -3.47 -18.85
N LEU A 59 8.40 -3.87 -17.60
CA LEU A 59 9.33 -4.91 -17.13
C LEU A 59 8.93 -6.29 -17.66
N GLU A 60 7.64 -6.62 -17.69
CA GLU A 60 7.13 -7.89 -18.23
C GLU A 60 7.49 -8.11 -19.71
N ASP A 61 7.76 -7.03 -20.46
CA ASP A 61 8.18 -7.13 -21.85
C ASP A 61 9.65 -7.58 -22.01
N VAL A 62 10.48 -7.50 -20.96
CA VAL A 62 11.93 -7.74 -21.03
C VAL A 62 12.46 -8.75 -20.01
N ILE A 63 11.70 -9.05 -18.94
CA ILE A 63 12.06 -10.01 -17.89
C ILE A 63 10.87 -10.90 -17.52
N ASP A 64 11.14 -11.93 -16.73
CA ASP A 64 10.10 -12.84 -16.21
C ASP A 64 9.05 -12.09 -15.39
N VAL A 65 7.79 -12.51 -15.53
CA VAL A 65 6.64 -11.88 -14.86
C VAL A 65 6.78 -11.80 -13.34
N TRP A 66 7.35 -12.82 -12.70
CA TRP A 66 7.57 -12.80 -11.25
C TRP A 66 8.65 -11.80 -10.84
N ALA A 67 9.71 -11.69 -11.63
CA ALA A 67 10.74 -10.68 -11.43
C ALA A 67 10.16 -9.28 -11.61
N ALA A 68 9.32 -9.06 -12.62
CA ALA A 68 8.62 -7.78 -12.83
C ALA A 68 7.71 -7.42 -11.66
N ILE A 69 6.93 -8.37 -11.15
CA ILE A 69 6.06 -8.20 -9.96
C ILE A 69 6.90 -7.81 -8.73
N LEU A 70 7.99 -8.53 -8.46
CA LEU A 70 8.85 -8.27 -7.31
C LEU A 70 9.50 -6.89 -7.40
N ILE A 71 10.04 -6.53 -8.54
CA ILE A 71 10.67 -5.22 -8.76
C ILE A 71 9.63 -4.10 -8.64
N GLY A 72 8.48 -4.24 -9.27
CA GLY A 72 7.38 -3.27 -9.17
C GLY A 72 6.93 -3.05 -7.74
N GLY A 73 6.73 -4.14 -6.97
CA GLY A 73 6.36 -4.07 -5.57
C GLY A 73 7.43 -3.44 -4.68
N LEU A 74 8.71 -3.76 -4.91
CA LEU A 74 9.82 -3.12 -4.19
C LEU A 74 9.89 -1.62 -4.48
N LEU A 75 9.74 -1.21 -5.74
CA LEU A 75 9.71 0.20 -6.12
C LEU A 75 8.51 0.93 -5.49
N PHE A 76 7.35 0.26 -5.38
CA PHE A 76 6.21 0.79 -4.65
C PHE A 76 6.55 1.07 -3.18
N GLY A 77 7.19 0.13 -2.49
CA GLY A 77 7.65 0.33 -1.11
C GLY A 77 8.68 1.46 -0.99
N VAL A 78 9.65 1.53 -1.90
CA VAL A 78 10.68 2.58 -1.94
C VAL A 78 10.06 3.97 -2.14
N ALA A 79 9.05 4.10 -2.99
CA ALA A 79 8.34 5.35 -3.23
C ALA A 79 7.62 5.91 -1.99
N HIS A 80 7.35 5.04 -0.99
CA HIS A 80 6.74 5.44 0.28
C HIS A 80 7.75 5.83 1.36
N ILE A 81 9.06 5.72 1.09
CA ILE A 81 10.09 6.06 2.07
C ILE A 81 10.11 7.58 2.28
N ASP A 82 9.93 7.99 3.55
CA ASP A 82 10.23 9.33 4.00
C ASP A 82 11.61 9.33 4.68
N PRO A 83 12.65 9.93 4.07
CA PRO A 83 13.99 9.94 4.65
C PRO A 83 14.06 10.65 6.01
N ALA A 84 13.13 11.56 6.31
CA ALA A 84 13.06 12.26 7.59
C ALA A 84 12.42 11.40 8.70
N ALA A 85 11.81 10.28 8.35
CA ALA A 85 11.08 9.41 9.26
C ALA A 85 11.62 7.96 9.24
N MET A 86 12.93 7.77 9.36
CA MET A 86 13.59 6.45 9.33
C MET A 86 13.66 5.79 10.71
N GLY A 87 12.50 5.52 11.33
CA GLY A 87 12.38 4.76 12.58
C GLY A 87 11.90 3.33 12.36
N GLY A 88 12.04 2.45 13.37
CA GLY A 88 11.69 1.02 13.25
C GLY A 88 10.26 0.76 12.77
N GLY A 89 9.27 1.47 13.31
CA GLY A 89 7.87 1.36 12.87
C GLY A 89 7.65 1.83 11.44
N ASN A 90 8.35 2.88 11.01
CA ASN A 90 8.27 3.36 9.64
C ASN A 90 8.99 2.43 8.67
N LEU A 91 10.13 1.85 9.03
CA LEU A 91 10.79 0.83 8.21
C LEU A 91 9.90 -0.39 7.99
N PHE A 92 9.22 -0.85 9.04
CA PHE A 92 8.22 -1.91 8.91
C PHE A 92 7.08 -1.52 7.95
N PHE A 93 6.59 -0.29 8.07
CA PHE A 93 5.56 0.24 7.16
C PHE A 93 6.04 0.26 5.69
N TYR A 94 7.26 0.73 5.41
CA TYR A 94 7.80 0.75 4.05
C TYR A 94 7.96 -0.66 3.47
N ALA A 95 8.43 -1.61 4.28
CA ALA A 95 8.50 -3.02 3.90
C ALA A 95 7.10 -3.60 3.62
N ALA A 96 6.11 -3.25 4.45
CA ALA A 96 4.72 -3.67 4.25
C ALA A 96 4.11 -3.08 2.96
N GLN A 97 4.45 -1.83 2.61
CA GLN A 97 4.05 -1.22 1.34
C GLN A 97 4.67 -1.97 0.15
N GLY A 98 5.94 -2.36 0.24
CA GLY A 98 6.57 -3.20 -0.79
C GLY A 98 5.87 -4.55 -0.95
N GLY A 99 5.54 -5.21 0.16
CA GLY A 99 4.78 -6.46 0.16
C GLY A 99 3.36 -6.29 -0.40
N PHE A 100 2.69 -5.20 -0.07
CA PHE A 100 1.41 -4.82 -0.64
C PHE A 100 1.52 -4.64 -2.16
N GLY A 101 2.52 -3.89 -2.64
CA GLY A 101 2.78 -3.70 -4.06
C GLY A 101 3.00 -5.03 -4.80
N VAL A 102 3.71 -6.00 -4.21
CA VAL A 102 3.87 -7.35 -4.79
C VAL A 102 2.51 -8.06 -4.92
N ILE A 103 1.64 -7.99 -3.90
CA ILE A 103 0.31 -8.62 -3.94
C ILE A 103 -0.55 -7.98 -5.03
N VAL A 104 -0.56 -6.67 -5.09
CA VAL A 104 -1.36 -5.91 -6.06
C VAL A 104 -0.82 -6.13 -7.49
N GLY A 105 0.51 -6.18 -7.64
CA GLY A 105 1.16 -6.52 -8.90
C GLY A 105 0.83 -7.94 -9.39
N TRP A 106 0.75 -8.90 -8.48
CA TRP A 106 0.28 -10.24 -8.82
C TRP A 106 -1.19 -10.26 -9.25
N ILE A 107 -2.06 -9.49 -8.57
CA ILE A 107 -3.47 -9.34 -8.94
C ILE A 107 -3.57 -8.73 -10.34
N TYR A 108 -2.78 -7.69 -10.63
CA TYR A 108 -2.72 -7.08 -11.96
C TYR A 108 -2.30 -8.08 -13.02
N ALA A 109 -1.20 -8.80 -12.83
CA ALA A 109 -0.71 -9.79 -13.79
C ALA A 109 -1.75 -10.91 -14.07
N ARG A 110 -2.56 -11.28 -13.07
CA ARG A 110 -3.61 -12.30 -13.21
C ARG A 110 -4.88 -11.78 -13.86
N SER A 111 -5.27 -10.55 -13.57
CA SER A 111 -6.51 -9.95 -14.07
C SER A 111 -6.34 -9.22 -15.41
N ASN A 112 -5.14 -8.80 -15.72
CA ASN A 112 -4.81 -7.89 -16.83
C ASN A 112 -5.75 -6.67 -16.87
N ASN A 113 -6.09 -6.16 -15.67
CA ASN A 113 -7.06 -5.09 -15.48
C ASN A 113 -6.66 -4.23 -14.27
N LEU A 114 -6.46 -2.93 -14.48
CA LEU A 114 -6.06 -1.99 -13.42
C LEU A 114 -7.19 -1.61 -12.46
N VAL A 115 -8.45 -1.83 -12.83
CA VAL A 115 -9.58 -1.52 -11.94
C VAL A 115 -9.58 -2.41 -10.71
N ILE A 116 -9.24 -3.70 -10.87
CA ILE A 116 -9.23 -4.66 -9.76
C ILE A 116 -8.16 -4.29 -8.71
N PRO A 117 -6.88 -4.10 -9.07
CA PRO A 117 -5.87 -3.61 -8.12
C PRO A 117 -6.23 -2.26 -7.51
N ALA A 118 -6.77 -1.29 -8.28
CA ALA A 118 -7.19 0.00 -7.74
C ALA A 118 -8.29 -0.15 -6.68
N LEU A 119 -9.26 -1.05 -6.87
CA LEU A 119 -10.28 -1.35 -5.85
C LEU A 119 -9.67 -2.01 -4.61
N VAL A 120 -8.73 -2.93 -4.78
CA VAL A 120 -8.01 -3.58 -3.67
C VAL A 120 -7.20 -2.54 -2.89
N HIS A 121 -6.52 -1.63 -3.58
CA HIS A 121 -5.78 -0.53 -2.98
C HIS A 121 -6.71 0.42 -2.21
N GLY A 122 -7.80 0.84 -2.83
CA GLY A 122 -8.80 1.68 -2.18
C GLY A 122 -9.37 1.03 -0.90
N LEU A 123 -9.68 -0.26 -0.95
CA LEU A 123 -10.15 -1.01 0.23
C LEU A 123 -9.07 -1.07 1.32
N PHE A 124 -7.81 -1.28 0.95
CA PHE A 124 -6.68 -1.25 1.90
C PHE A 124 -6.57 0.11 2.60
N VAL A 125 -6.59 1.20 1.84
CA VAL A 125 -6.54 2.57 2.39
C VAL A 125 -7.74 2.84 3.29
N ALA A 126 -8.96 2.45 2.88
CA ALA A 126 -10.17 2.64 3.66
C ALA A 126 -10.07 1.91 5.02
N ILE A 127 -9.67 0.64 5.03
CA ILE A 127 -9.54 -0.16 6.24
C ILE A 127 -8.45 0.42 7.15
N THR A 128 -7.25 0.68 6.65
CA THR A 128 -6.14 1.18 7.46
C THR A 128 -6.37 2.59 8.02
N THR A 129 -7.21 3.39 7.35
CA THR A 129 -7.59 4.72 7.82
C THR A 129 -8.76 4.65 8.82
N ALA A 130 -9.70 3.73 8.64
CA ALA A 130 -10.88 3.61 9.50
C ALA A 130 -10.58 2.87 10.82
N LEU A 131 -9.69 1.88 10.82
CA LEU A 131 -9.38 1.09 12.02
C LEU A 131 -8.99 1.94 13.25
N PRO A 132 -8.09 2.94 13.15
CA PRO A 132 -7.75 3.80 14.28
C PRO A 132 -8.91 4.67 14.78
N LEU A 133 -9.94 4.90 13.94
CA LEU A 133 -11.12 5.68 14.34
C LEU A 133 -12.12 4.85 15.14
N VAL A 134 -12.05 3.53 15.01
CA VAL A 134 -12.98 2.60 15.69
C VAL A 134 -12.37 2.05 16.97
N PHE A 135 -11.06 1.86 17.02
CA PHE A 135 -10.35 1.17 18.10
C PHE A 135 -9.30 2.03 18.81
N GLY A 136 -9.14 3.32 18.40
CA GLY A 136 -8.16 4.26 18.96
C GLY A 136 -8.63 5.06 20.15
#